data_3cd8a365a7d86f5b8c820b4821829dff
#
_entry.id   3cd8a365a7d86f5b8c820b4821829dff
#
_cell.length_a   1.000
_cell.length_b   1.000
_cell.length_c   1.000
_cell.angle_alpha   90.00
_cell.angle_beta   90.00
_cell.angle_gamma   90.00
#
_symmetry.space_group_name_H-M   'P 1'
#
loop_
_entity.id
_entity.type
_entity.pdbx_description
1 polymer ?
#
loop_
_entity_poly.entity_id
_entity_poly.type
_entity_poly.pdbx_seq_one_letter_code
_entity_poly.pdbx_strand_id
1 'polypeptide(L)'
;MLINCAGPTFLMTERILKVVVPLGKDYIDAFGWIKYHIREDISSRIVLNNGCIPGALGSLVKYMISEDIEDIRVWAGGREIGGKGALGDILLSSINEYGKSGYFIKNFKIEKEEKSIDSKYKIENMPEEVYIQRFLSDEIQKLAERFKLKNISEYKVFPDKITQNYILEGCARCIKEKGDDVRIYNTIFSDILEKIQIQNKSKMNWFALNIEALGRNHRKQLFLRAKDSSCITARMLVYTLKQLLNTNLPPGLYWPYEFVEGESLIAELKKDDLQISEFEE
;
A
#
# COMPACT_ATOMS: atom_id res chain seq x y z
N MET A 1 20.61 13.12 -1.48
CA MET A 1 19.43 12.28 -1.32
C MET A 1 19.11 11.58 -2.65
N LEU A 2 18.63 10.33 -2.60
CA LEU A 2 18.21 9.55 -3.77
C LEU A 2 16.76 9.12 -3.59
N ILE A 3 15.94 9.25 -4.64
CA ILE A 3 14.56 8.80 -4.66
C ILE A 3 14.43 7.69 -5.71
N ASN A 4 13.99 6.51 -5.30
CA ASN A 4 13.76 5.38 -6.20
C ASN A 4 12.31 5.38 -6.68
N CYS A 5 12.15 5.53 -7.99
CA CYS A 5 10.87 5.38 -8.69
C CYS A 5 10.87 4.18 -9.66
N ALA A 6 11.95 3.36 -9.63
CA ALA A 6 12.06 2.19 -10.49
C ALA A 6 11.47 0.97 -9.77
N GLY A 7 10.76 0.14 -10.52
CA GLY A 7 10.14 -1.08 -10.01
C GLY A 7 10.35 -2.29 -10.95
N PRO A 8 10.06 -3.50 -10.50
CA PRO A 8 9.48 -3.82 -9.19
C PRO A 8 10.52 -3.66 -8.09
N THR A 9 10.13 -2.96 -7.02
CA THR A 9 11.04 -2.63 -5.91
C THR A 9 11.43 -3.87 -5.12
N PHE A 10 10.57 -4.87 -5.03
CA PHE A 10 10.89 -6.19 -4.45
C PHE A 10 12.17 -6.83 -5.02
N LEU A 11 12.50 -6.57 -6.28
CA LEU A 11 13.68 -7.13 -6.94
C LEU A 11 14.89 -6.20 -6.91
N MET A 12 14.70 -4.92 -6.54
CA MET A 12 15.71 -3.86 -6.72
C MET A 12 16.16 -3.23 -5.40
N THR A 13 15.27 -3.01 -4.45
CA THR A 13 15.55 -2.20 -3.25
C THR A 13 16.79 -2.67 -2.49
N GLU A 14 16.91 -3.96 -2.23
CA GLU A 14 18.08 -4.48 -1.50
C GLU A 14 19.40 -4.23 -2.24
N ARG A 15 19.40 -4.36 -3.56
CA ARG A 15 20.58 -4.08 -4.39
C ARG A 15 20.97 -2.61 -4.37
N ILE A 16 19.96 -1.71 -4.40
CA ILE A 16 20.17 -0.27 -4.34
C ILE A 16 20.70 0.12 -2.95
N LEU A 17 20.11 -0.41 -1.89
CA LEU A 17 20.53 -0.12 -0.52
C LEU A 17 21.97 -0.55 -0.23
N LYS A 18 22.44 -1.67 -0.80
CA LYS A 18 23.85 -2.10 -0.70
C LYS A 18 24.84 -1.06 -1.25
N VAL A 19 24.39 -0.20 -2.17
CA VAL A 19 25.21 0.89 -2.72
C VAL A 19 24.99 2.21 -1.98
N VAL A 20 23.74 2.55 -1.68
CA VAL A 20 23.35 3.86 -1.12
C VAL A 20 23.75 4.00 0.34
N VAL A 21 23.58 2.96 1.15
CA VAL A 21 23.86 2.99 2.59
C VAL A 21 25.34 3.29 2.87
N PRO A 22 26.33 2.62 2.25
CA PRO A 22 27.75 2.93 2.45
C PRO A 22 28.14 4.35 2.01
N LEU A 23 27.38 4.97 1.11
CA LEU A 23 27.61 6.34 0.66
C LEU A 23 27.06 7.41 1.62
N GLY A 24 26.39 7.03 2.71
CA GLY A 24 25.78 7.94 3.67
C GLY A 24 24.75 8.88 3.04
N LYS A 25 24.03 8.43 2.00
CA LYS A 25 23.04 9.25 1.30
C LYS A 25 21.63 8.90 1.75
N ASP A 26 20.84 9.92 2.04
CA ASP A 26 19.42 9.72 2.30
C ASP A 26 18.73 9.06 1.09
N TYR A 27 17.79 8.17 1.38
CA TYR A 27 17.11 7.36 0.38
C TYR A 27 15.61 7.29 0.66
N ILE A 28 14.83 7.43 -0.39
CA ILE A 28 13.37 7.26 -0.35
C ILE A 28 12.98 6.24 -1.42
N ASP A 29 12.14 5.27 -1.07
CA ASP A 29 11.62 4.26 -1.99
C ASP A 29 10.10 4.20 -1.94
N ALA A 30 9.45 4.24 -3.11
CA ALA A 30 7.99 4.21 -3.20
C ALA A 30 7.35 2.97 -2.59
N PHE A 31 8.01 1.82 -2.66
CA PHE A 31 7.62 0.59 -1.95
C PHE A 31 8.75 0.14 -1.03
N GLY A 32 9.81 -0.42 -1.56
CA GLY A 32 11.06 -0.63 -0.85
C GLY A 32 11.03 -1.66 0.27
N TRP A 33 10.18 -2.69 0.19
CA TRP A 33 10.17 -3.73 1.21
C TRP A 33 11.46 -4.55 1.18
N ILE A 34 12.01 -4.83 2.36
CA ILE A 34 13.20 -5.65 2.55
C ILE A 34 12.96 -6.73 3.60
N LYS A 35 13.49 -7.91 3.33
CA LYS A 35 13.38 -9.06 4.23
C LYS A 35 14.34 -8.99 5.41
N TYR A 36 15.49 -8.34 5.24
CA TYR A 36 16.58 -8.32 6.22
C TYR A 36 16.66 -6.99 6.94
N HIS A 37 17.01 -7.02 8.23
CA HIS A 37 17.33 -5.82 8.96
C HIS A 37 18.57 -5.14 8.35
N ILE A 38 18.44 -3.87 8.01
CA ILE A 38 19.61 -3.03 7.70
C ILE A 38 20.41 -2.90 9.01
N ARG A 39 21.74 -2.97 8.91
CA ARG A 39 22.64 -2.87 10.08
C ARG A 39 22.37 -1.63 10.91
N GLU A 40 22.61 -1.74 12.23
CA GLU A 40 22.40 -0.66 13.20
C GLU A 40 23.18 0.63 12.93
N ASP A 41 24.27 0.55 12.13
CA ASP A 41 25.19 1.70 11.83
C ASP A 41 24.77 2.49 10.59
N ILE A 42 23.49 2.88 10.49
CA ILE A 42 23.04 3.71 9.37
C ILE A 42 23.40 5.17 9.65
N SER A 43 24.21 5.79 8.76
CA SER A 43 24.57 7.21 8.82
C SER A 43 23.67 8.13 8.00
N SER A 44 22.57 7.60 7.42
CA SER A 44 21.64 8.30 6.55
C SER A 44 20.19 7.98 6.92
N ARG A 45 19.26 8.80 6.43
CA ARG A 45 17.82 8.55 6.59
C ARG A 45 17.32 7.73 5.42
N ILE A 46 16.74 6.58 5.73
CA ILE A 46 16.19 5.65 4.74
C ILE A 46 14.70 5.53 4.98
N VAL A 47 13.89 5.97 4.03
CA VAL A 47 12.44 5.85 4.07
C VAL A 47 12.02 4.82 3.03
N LEU A 48 11.48 3.71 3.49
CA LEU A 48 10.90 2.67 2.66
C LEU A 48 9.38 2.74 2.74
N ASN A 49 8.70 2.03 1.80
CA ASN A 49 7.25 1.95 1.79
C ASN A 49 6.57 3.33 1.70
N ASN A 50 7.08 4.21 0.84
CA ASN A 50 6.67 5.59 0.76
C ASN A 50 5.82 5.89 -0.50
N GLY A 51 4.91 4.99 -0.82
CA GLY A 51 3.96 5.13 -1.93
C GLY A 51 2.54 5.45 -1.47
N CYS A 52 1.58 5.04 -2.30
CA CYS A 52 0.16 5.08 -1.95
C CYS A 52 -0.16 3.94 -0.96
N ILE A 53 0.16 2.72 -1.35
CA ILE A 53 0.03 1.48 -0.58
C ILE A 53 1.29 0.64 -0.87
N PRO A 54 2.18 0.54 0.09
CA PRO A 54 2.25 1.15 1.41
C PRO A 54 2.64 2.64 1.41
N GLY A 55 2.44 3.33 2.52
CA GLY A 55 2.94 4.67 2.83
C GLY A 55 1.85 5.66 3.19
N ALA A 56 1.15 6.22 2.20
CA ALA A 56 0.01 7.11 2.46
C ALA A 56 -1.08 6.37 3.24
N LEU A 57 -1.36 5.10 2.91
CA LEU A 57 -2.31 4.28 3.64
C LEU A 57 -2.00 4.24 5.14
N GLY A 58 -0.79 3.84 5.53
CA GLY A 58 -0.43 3.73 6.94
C GLY A 58 -0.50 5.08 7.67
N SER A 59 -0.09 6.17 7.02
CA SER A 59 -0.17 7.53 7.59
C SER A 59 -1.62 7.98 7.78
N LEU A 60 -2.52 7.66 6.84
CA LEU A 60 -3.94 7.98 6.94
C LEU A 60 -4.67 7.08 7.94
N VAL A 61 -4.31 5.80 8.04
CA VAL A 61 -4.84 4.92 9.11
C VAL A 61 -4.40 5.42 10.48
N LYS A 62 -3.12 5.82 10.67
CA LYS A 62 -2.65 6.47 11.91
C LYS A 62 -3.50 7.69 12.28
N TYR A 63 -3.82 8.53 11.30
CA TYR A 63 -4.65 9.73 11.50
C TYR A 63 -6.07 9.41 12.02
N MET A 64 -6.62 8.26 11.61
CA MET A 64 -7.96 7.83 12.04
C MET A 64 -7.99 7.23 13.46
N ILE A 65 -6.83 6.94 14.07
CA ILE A 65 -6.74 6.33 15.39
C ILE A 65 -7.02 7.40 16.47
N SER A 66 -7.93 7.10 17.38
CA SER A 66 -8.14 7.80 18.64
C SER A 66 -8.36 6.77 19.78
N GLU A 67 -8.33 7.21 21.04
CA GLU A 67 -8.32 6.30 22.21
C GLU A 67 -9.52 5.34 22.30
N ASP A 68 -10.65 5.72 21.72
CA ASP A 68 -11.89 4.96 21.77
C ASP A 68 -12.14 4.11 20.50
N ILE A 69 -11.29 4.19 19.47
CA ILE A 69 -11.42 3.37 18.25
C ILE A 69 -11.12 1.90 18.58
N GLU A 70 -12.08 1.03 18.27
CA GLU A 70 -11.98 -0.41 18.49
C GLU A 70 -11.87 -1.24 17.21
N ASP A 71 -12.37 -0.74 16.06
CA ASP A 71 -12.36 -1.44 14.78
C ASP A 71 -11.99 -0.49 13.65
N ILE A 72 -11.03 -0.87 12.83
CA ILE A 72 -10.64 -0.14 11.63
C ILE A 72 -10.83 -1.05 10.42
N ARG A 73 -11.46 -0.52 9.39
CA ARG A 73 -11.67 -1.21 8.12
C ARG A 73 -11.11 -0.37 6.99
N VAL A 74 -10.33 -1.01 6.13
CA VAL A 74 -9.67 -0.37 4.99
C VAL A 74 -10.06 -1.09 3.72
N TRP A 75 -10.52 -0.35 2.73
CA TRP A 75 -10.75 -0.84 1.36
C TRP A 75 -9.92 -0.01 0.40
N ALA A 76 -9.04 -0.66 -0.35
CA ALA A 76 -8.12 0.04 -1.24
C ALA A 76 -7.92 -0.70 -2.56
N GLY A 77 -8.03 0.02 -3.67
CA GLY A 77 -7.86 -0.51 -5.02
C GLY A 77 -8.80 0.14 -6.02
N GLY A 78 -8.93 -0.49 -7.19
CA GLY A 78 -9.77 0.05 -8.23
C GLY A 78 -9.47 -0.49 -9.61
N ARG A 79 -9.92 0.24 -10.63
CA ARG A 79 -9.62 -0.01 -12.04
C ARG A 79 -8.47 0.89 -12.47
N GLU A 80 -7.27 0.35 -12.37
CA GLU A 80 -6.05 1.07 -12.70
C GLU A 80 -5.33 0.43 -13.89
N ILE A 81 -4.64 1.25 -14.67
CA ILE A 81 -3.65 0.79 -15.65
C ILE A 81 -2.29 1.16 -15.08
N GLY A 82 -1.82 0.36 -14.15
CA GLY A 82 -0.48 0.52 -13.58
C GLY A 82 0.62 0.19 -14.57
N GLY A 83 1.84 0.62 -14.29
CA GLY A 83 3.03 0.18 -15.01
C GLY A 83 3.42 -1.26 -14.63
N LYS A 84 4.26 -1.88 -15.47
CA LYS A 84 4.77 -3.25 -15.24
C LYS A 84 5.48 -3.41 -13.89
N GLY A 85 6.22 -2.39 -13.46
CA GLY A 85 6.89 -2.38 -12.15
C GLY A 85 5.90 -2.44 -10.99
N ALA A 86 4.87 -1.60 -11.02
CA ALA A 86 3.83 -1.57 -10.01
C ALA A 86 3.04 -2.89 -9.94
N LEU A 87 2.68 -3.47 -11.11
CA LEU A 87 2.06 -4.80 -11.16
C LEU A 87 2.98 -5.87 -10.56
N GLY A 88 4.29 -5.81 -10.88
CA GLY A 88 5.28 -6.71 -10.29
C GLY A 88 5.30 -6.63 -8.76
N ASP A 89 5.26 -5.43 -8.21
CA ASP A 89 5.20 -5.22 -6.75
C ASP A 89 3.89 -5.76 -6.16
N ILE A 90 2.74 -5.58 -6.82
CA ILE A 90 1.45 -6.16 -6.39
C ILE A 90 1.52 -7.69 -6.35
N LEU A 91 2.05 -8.34 -7.40
CA LEU A 91 2.15 -9.79 -7.47
C LEU A 91 3.14 -10.33 -6.44
N LEU A 92 4.33 -9.73 -6.35
CA LEU A 92 5.38 -10.17 -5.45
C LEU A 92 5.04 -9.91 -3.98
N SER A 93 4.37 -8.80 -3.63
CA SER A 93 3.88 -8.55 -2.27
C SER A 93 2.87 -9.59 -1.79
N SER A 94 2.11 -10.15 -2.73
CA SER A 94 1.07 -11.13 -2.41
C SER A 94 1.61 -12.55 -2.17
N ILE A 95 2.84 -12.84 -2.58
CA ILE A 95 3.46 -14.17 -2.48
C ILE A 95 4.69 -14.19 -1.56
N ASN A 96 5.27 -13.05 -1.26
CA ASN A 96 6.38 -12.89 -0.32
C ASN A 96 5.85 -12.53 1.07
N GLU A 97 6.72 -12.42 2.04
CA GLU A 97 6.37 -12.21 3.44
C GLU A 97 5.83 -10.80 3.76
N TYR A 98 5.67 -9.91 2.75
CA TYR A 98 5.12 -8.57 2.94
C TYR A 98 3.67 -8.59 3.41
N GLY A 99 2.89 -9.58 3.06
CA GLY A 99 1.50 -9.64 3.50
C GLY A 99 0.89 -11.04 3.42
N LYS A 100 -0.25 -11.17 4.07
CA LYS A 100 -0.97 -12.44 4.22
C LYS A 100 -2.37 -12.34 3.65
N SER A 101 -2.63 -13.08 2.56
CA SER A 101 -3.95 -13.15 1.94
C SER A 101 -4.94 -13.92 2.83
N GLY A 102 -6.13 -13.35 3.03
CA GLY A 102 -7.18 -13.92 3.88
C GLY A 102 -6.96 -13.74 5.38
N TYR A 103 -6.02 -12.89 5.80
CA TYR A 103 -5.78 -12.62 7.22
C TYR A 103 -6.25 -11.23 7.63
N PHE A 104 -6.52 -11.05 8.93
CA PHE A 104 -6.93 -9.81 9.58
C PHE A 104 -6.58 -9.87 11.07
N ILE A 105 -6.72 -8.76 11.78
CA ILE A 105 -6.51 -8.73 13.24
C ILE A 105 -7.87 -8.61 13.92
N LYS A 106 -8.12 -9.49 14.89
CA LYS A 106 -9.30 -9.49 15.75
C LYS A 106 -8.88 -9.76 17.20
N ASN A 107 -9.37 -8.94 18.13
CA ASN A 107 -9.00 -9.02 19.52
C ASN A 107 -7.47 -9.11 19.74
N PHE A 108 -6.71 -8.25 19.04
CA PHE A 108 -5.23 -8.18 19.07
C PHE A 108 -4.52 -9.42 18.50
N LYS A 109 -5.22 -10.34 17.84
CA LYS A 109 -4.66 -11.57 17.29
C LYS A 109 -4.84 -11.62 15.78
N ILE A 110 -3.85 -12.15 15.10
CA ILE A 110 -3.94 -12.43 13.67
C ILE A 110 -4.83 -13.67 13.50
N GLU A 111 -5.92 -13.50 12.77
CA GLU A 111 -6.86 -14.56 12.42
C GLU A 111 -6.91 -14.74 10.90
N LYS A 112 -7.28 -15.94 10.47
CA LYS A 112 -7.48 -16.28 9.07
C LYS A 112 -8.98 -16.37 8.78
N GLU A 113 -9.40 -15.82 7.66
CA GLU A 113 -10.77 -15.96 7.17
C GLU A 113 -11.08 -17.41 6.80
N GLU A 114 -12.18 -17.95 7.31
CA GLU A 114 -12.58 -19.35 7.07
C GLU A 114 -13.10 -19.58 5.66
N LYS A 115 -13.75 -18.59 5.07
CA LYS A 115 -14.33 -18.65 3.72
C LYS A 115 -13.93 -17.44 2.90
N SER A 116 -13.46 -17.66 1.69
CA SER A 116 -13.18 -16.57 0.74
C SER A 116 -14.46 -15.81 0.40
N ILE A 117 -14.35 -14.50 0.32
CA ILE A 117 -15.42 -13.61 -0.11
C ILE A 117 -15.53 -13.70 -1.65
N ASP A 118 -16.60 -14.26 -2.17
CA ASP A 118 -16.81 -14.42 -3.61
C ASP A 118 -18.14 -13.82 -4.07
N SER A 119 -18.37 -12.57 -3.69
CA SER A 119 -19.55 -11.80 -4.07
C SER A 119 -19.18 -10.36 -4.34
N LYS A 120 -20.05 -9.66 -5.07
CA LYS A 120 -19.93 -8.21 -5.24
C LYS A 120 -20.36 -7.48 -3.97
N TYR A 121 -19.66 -6.39 -3.68
CA TYR A 121 -19.94 -5.52 -2.56
C TYR A 121 -20.17 -4.09 -3.04
N LYS A 122 -21.23 -3.48 -2.53
CA LYS A 122 -21.43 -2.06 -2.62
C LYS A 122 -20.75 -1.42 -1.42
N ILE A 123 -19.65 -0.74 -1.64
CA ILE A 123 -18.92 0.01 -0.61
C ILE A 123 -19.25 1.48 -0.84
N GLU A 124 -19.55 2.18 0.25
CA GLU A 124 -19.89 3.61 0.20
C GLU A 124 -18.78 4.41 -0.51
N ASN A 125 -19.19 5.38 -1.30
CA ASN A 125 -18.32 6.24 -2.12
C ASN A 125 -17.49 5.53 -3.22
N MET A 126 -17.55 4.21 -3.36
CA MET A 126 -16.94 3.52 -4.51
C MET A 126 -17.76 3.78 -5.78
N PRO A 127 -17.11 3.93 -6.97
CA PRO A 127 -17.82 4.26 -8.22
C PRO A 127 -18.76 3.16 -8.72
N GLU A 128 -18.52 1.93 -8.33
CA GLU A 128 -19.27 0.74 -8.75
C GLU A 128 -19.22 -0.35 -7.68
N GLU A 129 -20.03 -1.39 -7.84
CA GLU A 129 -19.89 -2.60 -7.04
C GLU A 129 -18.58 -3.32 -7.36
N VAL A 130 -17.89 -3.80 -6.33
CA VAL A 130 -16.53 -4.30 -6.41
C VAL A 130 -16.41 -5.72 -5.84
N TYR A 131 -15.37 -6.43 -6.22
CA TYR A 131 -14.91 -7.62 -5.52
C TYR A 131 -13.85 -7.23 -4.51
N ILE A 132 -13.83 -7.90 -3.37
CA ILE A 132 -12.86 -7.62 -2.30
C ILE A 132 -12.13 -8.90 -1.88
N GLN A 133 -10.92 -8.73 -1.38
CA GLN A 133 -10.13 -9.82 -0.83
C GLN A 133 -9.41 -9.32 0.42
N ARG A 134 -9.56 -10.02 1.54
CA ARG A 134 -8.79 -9.71 2.74
C ARG A 134 -7.30 -9.87 2.49
N PHE A 135 -6.54 -8.91 2.99
CA PHE A 135 -5.09 -8.91 2.88
C PHE A 135 -4.51 -8.14 4.06
N LEU A 136 -3.78 -8.81 4.93
CA LEU A 136 -3.08 -8.15 6.02
C LEU A 136 -1.67 -7.83 5.57
N SER A 137 -1.39 -6.56 5.24
CA SER A 137 -0.06 -6.09 4.87
C SER A 137 0.85 -5.95 6.09
N ASP A 138 2.17 -6.00 5.86
CA ASP A 138 3.20 -5.77 6.89
C ASP A 138 3.06 -4.36 7.50
N GLU A 139 2.72 -3.36 6.67
CA GLU A 139 2.43 -2.00 7.14
C GLU A 139 1.31 -1.97 8.16
N ILE A 140 0.16 -2.55 7.83
CA ILE A 140 -1.03 -2.57 8.70
C ILE A 140 -0.78 -3.43 9.93
N GLN A 141 -0.08 -4.55 9.79
CA GLN A 141 0.29 -5.38 10.95
C GLN A 141 1.16 -4.61 11.93
N LYS A 142 2.25 -3.97 11.48
CA LYS A 142 3.16 -3.19 12.33
C LYS A 142 2.47 -1.99 12.97
N LEU A 143 1.61 -1.32 12.23
CA LEU A 143 0.81 -0.21 12.74
C LEU A 143 -0.14 -0.69 13.84
N ALA A 144 -0.84 -1.81 13.63
CA ALA A 144 -1.72 -2.38 14.63
C ALA A 144 -0.98 -2.80 15.92
N GLU A 145 0.21 -3.38 15.79
CA GLU A 145 1.07 -3.73 16.92
C GLU A 145 1.52 -2.47 17.70
N ARG A 146 1.99 -1.45 16.98
CA ARG A 146 2.49 -0.19 17.56
C ARG A 146 1.42 0.58 18.31
N PHE A 147 0.22 0.70 17.73
CA PHE A 147 -0.89 1.45 18.30
C PHE A 147 -1.88 0.59 19.08
N LYS A 148 -1.59 -0.70 19.26
CA LYS A 148 -2.41 -1.66 20.00
C LYS A 148 -3.87 -1.69 19.52
N LEU A 149 -4.06 -1.75 18.19
CA LEU A 149 -5.38 -1.81 17.60
C LEU A 149 -6.04 -3.15 17.88
N LYS A 150 -7.27 -3.11 18.42
CA LYS A 150 -8.03 -4.28 18.79
C LYS A 150 -8.46 -5.10 17.58
N ASN A 151 -9.05 -4.42 16.58
CA ASN A 151 -9.50 -5.03 15.35
C ASN A 151 -9.08 -4.18 14.16
N ILE A 152 -8.55 -4.81 13.13
CA ILE A 152 -8.31 -4.15 11.85
C ILE A 152 -8.45 -5.14 10.71
N SER A 153 -9.16 -4.73 9.66
CA SER A 153 -9.38 -5.49 8.43
C SER A 153 -8.98 -4.65 7.23
N GLU A 154 -8.04 -5.14 6.44
CA GLU A 154 -7.63 -4.55 5.17
C GLU A 154 -8.18 -5.39 4.02
N TYR A 155 -8.69 -4.73 2.98
CA TYR A 155 -9.25 -5.37 1.80
C TYR A 155 -8.64 -4.77 0.53
N LYS A 156 -8.10 -5.62 -0.32
CA LYS A 156 -7.82 -5.29 -1.73
C LYS A 156 -9.14 -5.22 -2.49
N VAL A 157 -9.31 -4.16 -3.29
CA VAL A 157 -10.51 -3.91 -4.08
C VAL A 157 -10.23 -4.16 -5.55
N PHE A 158 -11.10 -4.92 -6.21
CA PHE A 158 -11.02 -5.22 -7.63
C PHE A 158 -12.29 -4.77 -8.34
N PRO A 159 -12.21 -4.12 -9.51
CA PRO A 159 -13.37 -3.60 -10.23
C PRO A 159 -14.27 -4.71 -10.77
N ASP A 160 -13.71 -5.88 -11.04
CA ASP A 160 -14.42 -7.05 -11.52
C ASP A 160 -13.68 -8.37 -11.22
N LYS A 161 -14.38 -9.47 -11.32
CA LYS A 161 -13.87 -10.82 -11.06
C LYS A 161 -12.75 -11.23 -12.02
N ILE A 162 -12.81 -10.76 -13.25
CA ILE A 162 -11.82 -11.10 -14.29
C ILE A 162 -10.47 -10.50 -13.92
N THR A 163 -10.44 -9.22 -13.54
CA THR A 163 -9.24 -8.54 -13.06
C THR A 163 -8.67 -9.24 -11.81
N GLN A 164 -9.53 -9.61 -10.85
CA GLN A 164 -9.10 -10.37 -9.67
C GLN A 164 -8.45 -11.71 -10.09
N ASN A 165 -9.05 -12.44 -11.03
CA ASN A 165 -8.52 -13.71 -11.49
C ASN A 165 -7.17 -13.57 -12.21
N TYR A 166 -6.94 -12.50 -12.99
CA TYR A 166 -5.64 -12.23 -13.60
C TYR A 166 -4.55 -11.97 -12.56
N ILE A 167 -4.86 -11.25 -11.49
CA ILE A 167 -3.91 -11.05 -10.38
C ILE A 167 -3.58 -12.40 -9.71
N LEU A 168 -4.58 -13.22 -9.44
CA LEU A 168 -4.39 -14.56 -8.86
C LEU A 168 -3.59 -15.49 -9.78
N GLU A 169 -3.83 -15.45 -11.10
CA GLU A 169 -3.03 -16.15 -12.10
C GLU A 169 -1.58 -15.71 -12.07
N GLY A 170 -1.33 -14.40 -12.04
CA GLY A 170 0.01 -13.83 -11.95
C GLY A 170 0.75 -14.30 -10.70
N CYS A 171 0.09 -14.25 -9.52
CA CYS A 171 0.65 -14.76 -8.27
C CYS A 171 0.98 -16.27 -8.36
N ALA A 172 0.07 -17.09 -8.88
CA ALA A 172 0.29 -18.52 -9.02
C ALA A 172 1.47 -18.85 -9.95
N ARG A 173 1.62 -18.11 -11.05
CA ARG A 173 2.76 -18.24 -11.97
C ARG A 173 4.07 -17.84 -11.29
N CYS A 174 4.10 -16.71 -10.56
CA CYS A 174 5.29 -16.30 -9.82
C CYS A 174 5.69 -17.33 -8.74
N ILE A 175 4.74 -17.96 -8.05
CA ILE A 175 5.02 -19.03 -7.07
C ILE A 175 5.64 -20.26 -7.75
N LYS A 176 5.15 -20.64 -8.94
CA LYS A 176 5.61 -21.80 -9.67
C LYS A 176 7.04 -21.62 -10.17
N GLU A 177 7.39 -20.43 -10.60
CA GLU A 177 8.69 -20.07 -11.18
C GLU A 177 9.74 -19.76 -10.09
N LYS A 178 9.82 -20.58 -9.04
CA LYS A 178 10.78 -20.43 -7.93
C LYS A 178 12.20 -20.20 -8.45
N GLY A 179 12.65 -18.94 -8.50
CA GLY A 179 14.01 -18.59 -8.90
C GLY A 179 14.21 -17.07 -8.99
N ASP A 180 15.47 -16.64 -9.02
CA ASP A 180 15.85 -15.22 -9.09
C ASP A 180 15.92 -14.67 -10.53
N ASP A 181 15.41 -15.38 -11.53
CA ASP A 181 15.47 -14.91 -12.91
C ASP A 181 14.44 -13.80 -13.17
N VAL A 182 14.92 -12.57 -13.06
CA VAL A 182 14.15 -11.35 -13.32
C VAL A 182 13.48 -11.36 -14.71
N ARG A 183 14.03 -12.07 -15.70
CA ARG A 183 13.45 -12.15 -17.06
C ARG A 183 12.12 -12.91 -17.06
N ILE A 184 12.04 -14.01 -16.29
CA ILE A 184 10.83 -14.81 -16.17
C ILE A 184 9.72 -13.97 -15.53
N TYR A 185 10.02 -13.30 -14.41
CA TYR A 185 9.07 -12.38 -13.76
C TYR A 185 8.61 -11.27 -14.70
N ASN A 186 9.54 -10.65 -15.44
CA ASN A 186 9.20 -9.62 -16.42
C ASN A 186 8.25 -10.11 -17.51
N THR A 187 8.35 -11.37 -17.94
CA THR A 187 7.43 -11.98 -18.91
C THR A 187 6.04 -12.17 -18.31
N ILE A 188 5.96 -12.68 -17.06
CA ILE A 188 4.69 -12.82 -16.34
C ILE A 188 4.01 -11.47 -16.16
N PHE A 189 4.75 -10.46 -15.71
CA PHE A 189 4.19 -9.12 -15.49
C PHE A 189 3.68 -8.49 -16.79
N SER A 190 4.39 -8.67 -17.91
CA SER A 190 3.95 -8.16 -19.21
C SER A 190 2.66 -8.82 -19.68
N ASP A 191 2.56 -10.16 -19.58
CA ASP A 191 1.38 -10.91 -20.00
C ASP A 191 0.15 -10.55 -19.14
N ILE A 192 0.29 -10.51 -17.82
CA ILE A 192 -0.82 -10.14 -16.94
C ILE A 192 -1.25 -8.69 -17.14
N LEU A 193 -0.29 -7.78 -17.30
CA LEU A 193 -0.58 -6.38 -17.58
C LEU A 193 -1.38 -6.20 -18.88
N GLU A 194 -0.97 -6.89 -19.96
CA GLU A 194 -1.68 -6.86 -21.23
C GLU A 194 -3.12 -7.35 -21.10
N LYS A 195 -3.35 -8.47 -20.40
CA LYS A 195 -4.70 -8.99 -20.13
C LYS A 195 -5.57 -7.97 -19.40
N ILE A 196 -5.03 -7.32 -18.35
CA ILE A 196 -5.74 -6.28 -17.59
C ILE A 196 -6.02 -5.05 -18.47
N GLN A 197 -5.07 -4.63 -19.29
CA GLN A 197 -5.23 -3.49 -20.20
C GLN A 197 -6.32 -3.75 -21.25
N ILE A 198 -6.35 -4.93 -21.85
CA ILE A 198 -7.39 -5.34 -22.81
C ILE A 198 -8.76 -5.34 -22.13
N GLN A 199 -8.87 -5.94 -20.94
CA GLN A 199 -10.12 -6.01 -20.16
C GLN A 199 -10.67 -4.62 -19.81
N ASN A 200 -9.81 -3.64 -19.60
CA ASN A 200 -10.17 -2.31 -19.14
C ASN A 200 -10.16 -1.23 -20.25
N LYS A 201 -9.84 -1.57 -21.51
CA LYS A 201 -9.57 -0.63 -22.63
C LYS A 201 -10.62 0.46 -22.83
N SER A 202 -11.91 0.14 -22.62
CA SER A 202 -13.03 1.06 -22.82
C SER A 202 -13.66 1.58 -21.52
N LYS A 203 -13.06 1.29 -20.39
CA LYS A 203 -13.61 1.61 -19.07
C LYS A 203 -12.83 2.78 -18.44
N MET A 204 -13.53 3.60 -17.67
CA MET A 204 -12.90 4.70 -16.93
C MET A 204 -12.03 4.14 -15.80
N ASN A 205 -10.79 4.63 -15.71
CA ASN A 205 -9.91 4.31 -14.61
C ASN A 205 -10.32 5.05 -13.34
N TRP A 206 -10.15 4.38 -12.22
CA TRP A 206 -10.31 4.95 -10.90
C TRP A 206 -9.53 4.13 -9.87
N PHE A 207 -9.06 4.82 -8.86
CA PHE A 207 -8.55 4.26 -7.61
C PHE A 207 -9.33 4.87 -6.46
N ALA A 208 -9.65 4.08 -5.45
CA ALA A 208 -10.27 4.57 -4.23
C ALA A 208 -9.63 3.92 -3.00
N LEU A 209 -9.54 4.73 -1.95
CA LEU A 209 -9.18 4.33 -0.61
C LEU A 209 -10.31 4.77 0.32
N ASN A 210 -10.88 3.84 1.06
CA ASN A 210 -11.88 4.11 2.09
C ASN A 210 -11.37 3.55 3.42
N ILE A 211 -11.29 4.38 4.45
CA ILE A 211 -10.92 4.01 5.81
C ILE A 211 -12.09 4.33 6.71
N GLU A 212 -12.57 3.35 7.42
CA GLU A 212 -13.63 3.47 8.43
C GLU A 212 -13.05 3.10 9.78
N ALA A 213 -13.19 3.99 10.75
CA ALA A 213 -12.76 3.78 12.12
C ALA A 213 -13.99 3.86 13.04
N LEU A 214 -14.25 2.79 13.78
CA LEU A 214 -15.43 2.62 14.60
C LEU A 214 -15.03 2.60 16.08
N GLY A 215 -15.53 3.55 16.82
CA GLY A 215 -15.47 3.63 18.26
C GLY A 215 -16.77 3.15 18.91
N ARG A 216 -16.88 3.31 20.24
CA ARG A 216 -18.08 2.89 20.98
C ARG A 216 -19.31 3.75 20.63
N ASN A 217 -19.10 5.05 20.45
CA ASN A 217 -20.20 6.02 20.26
C ASN A 217 -19.95 6.95 19.07
N HIS A 218 -18.90 6.71 18.28
CA HIS A 218 -18.62 7.53 17.12
C HIS A 218 -17.99 6.71 15.98
N ARG A 219 -18.17 7.21 14.79
CA ARG A 219 -17.65 6.68 13.53
C ARG A 219 -16.90 7.79 12.80
N LYS A 220 -15.69 7.49 12.37
CA LYS A 220 -14.93 8.33 11.45
C LYS A 220 -14.77 7.61 10.13
N GLN A 221 -14.90 8.35 9.05
CA GLN A 221 -14.67 7.84 7.70
C GLN A 221 -13.79 8.81 6.93
N LEU A 222 -12.79 8.28 6.25
CA LEU A 222 -11.96 9.01 5.31
C LEU A 222 -12.06 8.31 3.96
N PHE A 223 -12.49 9.04 2.96
CA PHE A 223 -12.57 8.57 1.59
C PHE A 223 -11.64 9.40 0.69
N LEU A 224 -10.87 8.70 -0.14
CA LEU A 224 -10.00 9.29 -1.15
C LEU A 224 -10.24 8.62 -2.48
N ARG A 225 -10.38 9.42 -3.54
CA ARG A 225 -10.51 8.96 -4.92
C ARG A 225 -9.54 9.68 -5.83
N ALA A 226 -8.90 8.92 -6.72
CA ALA A 226 -7.96 9.40 -7.72
C ALA A 226 -8.24 8.72 -9.07
N LYS A 227 -7.61 9.21 -10.13
CA LYS A 227 -7.59 8.53 -11.43
C LYS A 227 -6.82 7.21 -11.34
N ASP A 228 -5.70 7.21 -10.62
CA ASP A 228 -4.91 6.04 -10.27
C ASP A 228 -4.06 6.31 -9.01
N SER A 229 -3.53 5.26 -8.40
CA SER A 229 -2.73 5.34 -7.17
C SER A 229 -1.36 5.99 -7.37
N SER A 230 -0.86 6.09 -8.60
CA SER A 230 0.45 6.70 -8.89
C SER A 230 0.46 8.20 -8.61
N CYS A 231 -0.69 8.88 -8.76
CA CYS A 231 -0.85 10.27 -8.38
C CYS A 231 -0.58 10.48 -6.89
N ILE A 232 -1.14 9.59 -6.06
CA ILE A 232 -0.95 9.62 -4.60
C ILE A 232 0.49 9.27 -4.25
N THR A 233 1.06 8.25 -4.90
CA THR A 233 2.46 7.85 -4.73
C THR A 233 3.41 9.02 -5.02
N ALA A 234 3.21 9.72 -6.14
CA ALA A 234 4.03 10.86 -6.51
C ALA A 234 3.96 11.99 -5.46
N ARG A 235 2.74 12.29 -4.96
CA ARG A 235 2.56 13.28 -3.90
C ARG A 235 3.21 12.86 -2.59
N MET A 236 3.06 11.61 -2.21
CA MET A 236 3.68 11.07 -1.01
C MET A 236 5.21 11.19 -1.06
N LEU A 237 5.83 10.85 -2.19
CA LEU A 237 7.28 10.99 -2.40
C LEU A 237 7.74 12.45 -2.25
N VAL A 238 7.03 13.39 -2.90
CA VAL A 238 7.35 14.83 -2.81
C VAL A 238 7.13 15.36 -1.40
N TYR A 239 6.03 14.96 -0.75
CA TYR A 239 5.74 15.38 0.62
C TYR A 239 6.81 14.89 1.59
N THR A 240 7.18 13.62 1.54
CA THR A 240 8.24 13.02 2.36
C THR A 240 9.60 13.71 2.10
N LEU A 241 9.92 13.98 0.85
CA LEU A 241 11.14 14.76 0.52
C LEU A 241 11.16 16.11 1.23
N LYS A 242 10.06 16.88 1.16
CA LYS A 242 9.93 18.16 1.85
C LYS A 242 10.08 18.00 3.36
N GLN A 243 9.46 16.98 3.95
CA GLN A 243 9.59 16.70 5.39
C GLN A 243 11.04 16.41 5.77
N LEU A 244 11.74 15.55 5.04
CA LEU A 244 13.14 15.22 5.32
C LEU A 244 14.08 16.43 5.16
N LEU A 245 13.77 17.36 4.25
CA LEU A 245 14.57 18.59 4.09
C LEU A 245 14.36 19.61 5.21
N ASN A 246 13.17 19.61 5.82
CA ASN A 246 12.76 20.61 6.81
C ASN A 246 12.80 20.11 8.26
N THR A 247 13.12 18.84 8.48
CA THR A 247 13.18 18.24 9.82
C THR A 247 14.56 17.69 10.13
N ASN A 248 14.91 17.70 11.42
CA ASN A 248 16.14 17.06 11.92
C ASN A 248 15.89 15.59 12.31
N LEU A 249 15.22 14.82 11.43
CA LEU A 249 15.07 13.40 11.66
C LEU A 249 16.46 12.73 11.72
N PRO A 250 16.82 12.00 12.77
CA PRO A 250 18.12 11.36 12.87
C PRO A 250 18.33 10.29 11.78
N PRO A 251 19.57 9.85 11.52
CA PRO A 251 19.82 8.69 10.67
C PRO A 251 19.07 7.46 11.18
N GLY A 252 18.52 6.66 10.25
CA GLY A 252 17.75 5.48 10.59
C GLY A 252 16.88 4.99 9.44
N LEU A 253 16.18 3.88 9.69
CA LEU A 253 15.19 3.29 8.78
C LEU A 253 13.78 3.66 9.27
N TYR A 254 12.97 4.21 8.38
CA TYR A 254 11.67 4.79 8.72
C TYR A 254 10.55 4.26 7.83
N TRP A 255 9.39 4.08 8.45
CA TRP A 255 8.11 4.05 7.77
C TRP A 255 7.50 5.45 7.73
N PRO A 256 6.79 5.84 6.67
CA PRO A 256 6.16 7.16 6.58
C PRO A 256 5.30 7.53 7.78
N TYR A 257 4.46 6.65 8.28
CA TYR A 257 3.57 6.91 9.41
C TYR A 257 4.32 7.25 10.73
N GLU A 258 5.64 7.07 10.80
CA GLU A 258 6.42 7.41 11.99
C GLU A 258 6.69 8.92 12.12
N PHE A 259 6.72 9.65 11.00
CA PHE A 259 7.03 11.08 10.98
C PHE A 259 6.10 11.91 10.08
N VAL A 260 5.28 11.27 9.25
CA VAL A 260 4.25 11.94 8.42
C VAL A 260 2.99 12.12 9.26
N GLU A 261 2.54 13.38 9.39
CA GLU A 261 1.28 13.69 10.04
C GLU A 261 0.14 13.64 9.03
N GLY A 262 -0.92 12.85 9.36
CA GLY A 262 -2.00 12.56 8.43
C GLY A 262 -2.79 13.79 8.00
N GLU A 263 -3.08 14.72 8.91
CA GLU A 263 -3.75 15.98 8.58
C GLU A 263 -2.98 16.81 7.55
N SER A 264 -1.67 16.93 7.75
CA SER A 264 -0.79 17.64 6.82
C SER A 264 -0.69 16.92 5.47
N LEU A 265 -0.69 15.58 5.48
CA LEU A 265 -0.74 14.78 4.25
C LEU A 265 -2.07 15.00 3.50
N ILE A 266 -3.21 14.99 4.20
CA ILE A 266 -4.52 15.27 3.61
C ILE A 266 -4.52 16.67 2.97
N ALA A 267 -3.98 17.67 3.66
CA ALA A 267 -3.87 19.03 3.12
C ALA A 267 -2.98 19.09 1.85
N GLU A 268 -1.91 18.32 1.80
CA GLU A 268 -1.06 18.22 0.59
C GLU A 268 -1.77 17.50 -0.56
N LEU A 269 -2.49 16.41 -0.26
CA LEU A 269 -3.26 15.65 -1.25
C LEU A 269 -4.43 16.46 -1.83
N LYS A 270 -5.08 17.32 -1.03
CA LYS A 270 -6.19 18.21 -1.49
C LYS A 270 -5.74 19.29 -2.48
N LYS A 271 -4.45 19.51 -2.69
CA LYS A 271 -3.94 20.48 -3.69
C LYS A 271 -4.09 20.01 -5.14
N ASP A 272 -4.34 18.74 -5.36
CA ASP A 272 -4.60 18.16 -6.68
C ASP A 272 -6.10 17.89 -6.87
N ASP A 273 -6.47 17.42 -8.07
CA ASP A 273 -7.84 16.99 -8.42
C ASP A 273 -8.26 15.68 -7.72
N LEU A 274 -7.71 15.41 -6.53
CA LEU A 274 -8.07 14.28 -5.70
C LEU A 274 -9.33 14.59 -4.91
N GLN A 275 -10.31 13.72 -5.00
CA GLN A 275 -11.50 13.82 -4.17
C GLN A 275 -11.21 13.23 -2.80
N ILE A 276 -11.22 14.06 -1.76
CA ILE A 276 -11.05 13.63 -0.38
C ILE A 276 -12.22 14.16 0.44
N SER A 277 -12.88 13.27 1.14
CA SER A 277 -13.94 13.61 2.09
C SER A 277 -13.68 12.92 3.43
N GLU A 278 -13.98 13.64 4.48
CA GLU A 278 -13.91 13.20 5.87
C GLU A 278 -15.28 13.36 6.48
N PHE A 279 -15.69 12.38 7.25
CA PHE A 279 -16.97 12.34 7.92
C PHE A 279 -16.77 11.83 9.35
N GLU A 280 -17.43 12.44 10.32
CA GLU A 280 -17.40 12.06 11.73
C GLU A 280 -18.81 12.17 12.31
N GLU A 281 -19.30 11.08 12.92
CA GLU A 281 -20.60 10.99 13.63
C GLU A 281 -20.41 10.64 15.08
#